data_094d07b588b431bc442075a2bd1ebaae
#
_entry.id   094d07b588b431bc442075a2bd1ebaae
#
_cell.length_a   1.000
_cell.length_b   1.000
_cell.length_c   1.000
_cell.angle_alpha   90.00
_cell.angle_beta   90.00
_cell.angle_gamma   90.00
#
_symmetry.space_group_name_H-M   'P 1'
#
loop_
_entity.id
_entity.type
_entity.pdbx_description
1 polymer ?
#
loop_
_entity_poly.entity_id
_entity_poly.type
_entity_poly.pdbx_seq_one_letter_code
_entity_poly.pdbx_strand_id
1 'polypeptide(L)'
;MFEMVTKIDCSSYEAKFLIFARVIDMFARHSVLSSVSNTNDLTLTFNELKERLLADKDVKVILGTFSDKQINEWISELSWMGYIERVSERTNNSVIKLTPEGFSAYKSQNLQSIAANLMAARESRRQSNIAIWIAVISIVVTAIFSILGFCINKG
;
A
#
# COMPACT_ATOMS: atom_id res chain seq x y z
N MET A 1 -12.09 -25.56 6.79
CA MET A 1 -11.72 -24.20 7.22
C MET A 1 -10.97 -23.59 6.04
N PHE A 2 -11.70 -22.92 5.14
CA PHE A 2 -11.10 -22.28 3.95
C PHE A 2 -10.44 -20.98 4.39
N GLU A 3 -9.12 -20.95 4.48
CA GLU A 3 -8.36 -19.70 4.44
C GLU A 3 -8.55 -19.10 3.05
N MET A 4 -9.52 -18.22 2.95
CA MET A 4 -9.61 -17.29 1.83
C MET A 4 -8.43 -16.32 2.00
N VAL A 5 -7.26 -16.71 1.46
CA VAL A 5 -6.17 -15.77 1.23
C VAL A 5 -6.75 -14.72 0.28
N THR A 6 -7.22 -13.63 0.84
CA THR A 6 -7.65 -12.46 0.09
C THR A 6 -6.43 -11.95 -0.64
N LYS A 7 -6.28 -12.37 -1.91
CA LYS A 7 -5.29 -11.83 -2.84
C LYS A 7 -5.56 -10.33 -2.87
N ILE A 8 -4.69 -9.57 -2.22
CA ILE A 8 -4.80 -8.11 -2.20
C ILE A 8 -4.44 -7.67 -3.61
N ASP A 9 -5.44 -7.48 -4.44
CA ASP A 9 -5.30 -6.94 -5.80
C ASP A 9 -5.10 -5.42 -5.70
N CYS A 10 -3.88 -5.05 -5.26
CA CYS A 10 -3.47 -3.67 -5.09
C CYS A 10 -3.01 -3.14 -6.44
N SER A 11 -3.57 -2.03 -6.90
CA SER A 11 -3.04 -1.39 -8.11
C SER A 11 -1.59 -0.97 -7.87
N SER A 12 -0.77 -0.99 -8.93
CA SER A 12 0.63 -0.56 -8.87
C SER A 12 0.78 0.85 -8.27
N TYR A 13 -0.19 1.73 -8.51
CA TYR A 13 -0.21 3.08 -7.99
C TYR A 13 -0.44 3.13 -6.47
N GLU A 14 -1.42 2.38 -5.96
CA GLU A 14 -1.71 2.30 -4.53
C GLU A 14 -0.54 1.68 -3.76
N ALA A 15 0.02 0.59 -4.30
CA ALA A 15 1.19 -0.07 -3.75
C ALA A 15 2.40 0.88 -3.64
N LYS A 16 2.65 1.66 -4.69
CA LYS A 16 3.74 2.64 -4.75
C LYS A 16 3.63 3.66 -3.61
N PHE A 17 2.47 4.29 -3.44
CA PHE A 17 2.30 5.31 -2.39
C PHE A 17 2.36 4.72 -0.98
N LEU A 18 1.88 3.50 -0.77
CA LEU A 18 2.05 2.82 0.51
C LEU A 18 3.53 2.57 0.82
N ILE A 19 4.29 2.11 -0.16
CA ILE A 19 5.74 1.90 0.00
C ILE A 19 6.44 3.23 0.28
N PHE A 20 6.10 4.30 -0.43
CA PHE A 20 6.63 5.64 -0.18
C PHE A 20 6.40 6.09 1.27
N ALA A 21 5.16 5.99 1.73
CA ALA A 21 4.81 6.36 3.10
C ALA A 21 5.58 5.53 4.13
N ARG A 22 5.73 4.22 3.92
CA ARG A 22 6.44 3.31 4.83
C ARG A 22 7.94 3.53 4.84
N VAL A 23 8.55 3.78 3.69
CA VAL A 23 9.98 4.11 3.59
C VAL A 23 10.28 5.38 4.39
N ILE A 24 9.54 6.45 4.15
CA ILE A 24 9.74 7.72 4.85
C ILE A 24 9.46 7.58 6.34
N ASP A 25 8.39 6.90 6.75
CA ASP A 25 8.06 6.66 8.15
C ASP A 25 9.18 5.92 8.88
N MET A 26 9.73 4.88 8.26
CA MET A 26 10.83 4.08 8.85
C MET A 26 12.09 4.92 9.08
N PHE A 27 12.53 5.69 8.09
CA PHE A 27 13.70 6.55 8.23
C PHE A 27 13.45 7.70 9.22
N ALA A 28 12.29 8.33 9.16
CA ALA A 28 11.97 9.45 10.03
C ALA A 28 11.86 9.05 11.50
N ARG A 29 11.24 7.90 11.80
CA ARG A 29 11.20 7.38 13.17
C ARG A 29 12.58 7.09 13.72
N HIS A 30 13.46 6.52 12.91
CA HIS A 30 14.83 6.28 13.33
C HIS A 30 15.57 7.59 13.56
N SER A 31 15.41 8.60 12.69
CA SER A 31 16.02 9.91 12.84
C SER A 31 15.57 10.61 14.12
N VAL A 32 14.27 10.52 14.49
CA VAL A 32 13.76 11.04 15.77
C VAL A 32 14.39 10.31 16.95
N LEU A 33 14.50 8.98 16.89
CA LEU A 33 15.15 8.19 17.94
C LEU A 33 16.64 8.48 18.06
N SER A 34 17.33 8.63 16.93
CA SER A 34 18.76 8.92 16.90
C SER A 34 19.09 10.33 17.42
N SER A 35 18.23 11.32 17.21
CA SER A 35 18.40 12.66 17.76
C SER A 35 18.33 12.68 19.29
N VAL A 36 17.59 11.74 19.89
CA VAL A 36 17.50 11.59 21.36
C VAL A 36 18.70 10.82 21.91
N SER A 37 19.24 9.86 21.15
CA SER A 37 20.31 8.95 21.59
C SER A 37 21.71 9.30 21.10
N ASN A 38 21.84 10.42 20.37
CA ASN A 38 23.14 10.88 19.78
C ASN A 38 23.79 9.85 18.84
N THR A 39 22.98 9.03 18.18
CA THR A 39 23.41 8.02 17.20
C THR A 39 23.35 8.60 15.78
N ASN A 40 24.09 7.97 14.84
CA ASN A 40 24.12 8.39 13.44
C ASN A 40 22.76 8.19 12.75
N ASP A 41 22.49 8.99 11.74
CA ASP A 41 21.32 8.84 10.87
C ASP A 41 21.27 7.44 10.23
N LEU A 42 20.07 6.91 10.10
CA LEU A 42 19.87 5.62 9.47
C LEU A 42 20.26 5.68 7.98
N THR A 43 21.19 4.83 7.61
CA THR A 43 21.56 4.58 6.21
C THR A 43 21.34 3.10 5.90
N LEU A 44 20.69 2.80 4.79
CA LEU A 44 20.37 1.42 4.39
C LEU A 44 20.73 1.22 2.92
N THR A 45 21.18 0.01 2.60
CA THR A 45 21.19 -0.45 1.21
C THR A 45 19.79 -0.81 0.73
N PHE A 46 19.59 -0.94 -0.58
CA PHE A 46 18.29 -1.37 -1.11
C PHE A 46 17.83 -2.73 -0.56
N ASN A 47 18.75 -3.67 -0.40
CA ASN A 47 18.43 -4.99 0.12
C ASN A 47 18.00 -4.93 1.59
N GLU A 48 18.72 -4.20 2.43
CA GLU A 48 18.34 -3.99 3.84
C GLU A 48 17.01 -3.26 3.97
N LEU A 49 16.78 -2.25 3.13
CA LEU A 49 15.50 -1.54 3.07
C LEU A 49 14.35 -2.50 2.73
N LYS A 50 14.55 -3.33 1.71
CA LYS A 50 13.56 -4.33 1.30
C LYS A 50 13.28 -5.34 2.41
N GLU A 51 14.30 -5.87 3.08
CA GLU A 51 14.13 -6.79 4.20
C GLU A 51 13.31 -6.18 5.34
N ARG A 52 13.59 -4.93 5.69
CA ARG A 52 12.83 -4.20 6.72
C ARG A 52 11.38 -3.95 6.32
N LEU A 53 11.13 -3.61 5.05
CA LEU A 53 9.77 -3.47 4.52
C LEU A 53 9.02 -4.81 4.53
N LEU A 54 9.69 -5.92 4.25
CA LEU A 54 9.11 -7.26 4.32
C LEU A 54 8.82 -7.74 5.74
N ALA A 55 9.42 -7.13 6.76
CA ALA A 55 9.08 -7.38 8.17
C ALA A 55 7.70 -6.81 8.55
N ASP A 56 7.22 -5.78 7.84
CA ASP A 56 5.86 -5.25 7.99
C ASP A 56 4.87 -6.19 7.28
N LYS A 57 3.89 -6.72 8.02
CA LYS A 57 2.92 -7.71 7.50
C LYS A 57 2.08 -7.14 6.36
N ASP A 58 1.67 -5.88 6.45
CA ASP A 58 0.82 -5.23 5.47
C ASP A 58 1.59 -4.98 4.16
N VAL A 59 2.85 -4.55 4.30
CA VAL A 59 3.74 -4.30 3.17
C VAL A 59 4.20 -5.60 2.51
N LYS A 60 4.45 -6.65 3.29
CA LYS A 60 4.90 -7.96 2.78
C LYS A 60 3.94 -8.54 1.74
N VAL A 61 2.64 -8.49 2.00
CA VAL A 61 1.62 -9.00 1.08
C VAL A 61 1.64 -8.23 -0.25
N ILE A 62 1.86 -6.92 -0.17
CA ILE A 62 1.91 -6.03 -1.34
C ILE A 62 3.22 -6.21 -2.09
N LEU A 63 4.35 -6.18 -1.39
CA LEU A 63 5.68 -6.34 -2.01
C LEU A 63 5.85 -7.68 -2.72
N GLY A 64 5.24 -8.76 -2.22
CA GLY A 64 5.30 -10.08 -2.84
C GLY A 64 4.66 -10.17 -4.23
N THR A 65 3.88 -9.15 -4.64
CA THR A 65 3.24 -9.09 -5.96
C THR A 65 4.07 -8.34 -7.00
N PHE A 66 5.12 -7.62 -6.60
CA PHE A 66 5.92 -6.78 -7.49
C PHE A 66 7.37 -7.27 -7.58
N SER A 67 7.98 -7.06 -8.75
CA SER A 67 9.39 -7.41 -8.96
C SER A 67 10.34 -6.44 -8.25
N ASP A 68 11.54 -6.92 -7.89
CA ASP A 68 12.58 -6.09 -7.30
C ASP A 68 12.96 -4.89 -8.17
N LYS A 69 12.93 -5.07 -9.49
CA LYS A 69 13.15 -3.99 -10.45
C LYS A 69 12.12 -2.87 -10.27
N GLN A 70 10.85 -3.22 -10.16
CA GLN A 70 9.77 -2.25 -10.00
C GLN A 70 9.85 -1.52 -8.65
N ILE A 71 10.15 -2.25 -7.58
CA ILE A 71 10.37 -1.64 -6.26
C ILE A 71 11.56 -0.68 -6.30
N ASN A 72 12.66 -1.07 -6.95
CA ASN A 72 13.84 -0.21 -7.09
C ASN A 72 13.55 1.05 -7.94
N GLU A 73 12.71 0.95 -8.96
CA GLU A 73 12.21 2.10 -9.73
C GLU A 73 11.43 3.07 -8.83
N TRP A 74 10.55 2.57 -7.98
CA TRP A 74 9.80 3.40 -7.03
C TRP A 74 10.72 4.08 -6.00
N ILE A 75 11.72 3.38 -5.49
CA ILE A 75 12.71 4.00 -4.59
C ILE A 75 13.52 5.07 -5.32
N SER A 76 13.82 4.87 -6.61
CA SER A 76 14.47 5.89 -7.43
C SER A 76 13.57 7.12 -7.66
N GLU A 77 12.26 6.90 -7.83
CA GLU A 77 11.28 7.98 -7.93
C GLU A 77 11.23 8.82 -6.64
N LEU A 78 11.24 8.18 -5.44
CA LEU A 78 11.36 8.90 -4.17
C LEU A 78 12.64 9.76 -4.10
N SER A 79 13.73 9.28 -4.65
CA SER A 79 14.99 10.04 -4.73
C SER A 79 14.87 11.23 -5.68
N TRP A 80 14.19 11.07 -6.83
CA TRP A 80 13.92 12.19 -7.75
C TRP A 80 12.99 13.24 -7.17
N MET A 81 12.05 12.83 -6.31
CA MET A 81 11.20 13.74 -5.56
C MET A 81 11.96 14.47 -4.44
N GLY A 82 13.22 14.13 -4.21
CA GLY A 82 14.07 14.75 -3.19
C GLY A 82 13.79 14.28 -1.76
N TYR A 83 12.96 13.25 -1.54
CA TYR A 83 12.63 12.79 -0.19
C TYR A 83 13.70 11.88 0.42
N ILE A 84 14.43 11.17 -0.42
CA ILE A 84 15.57 10.35 -0.03
C ILE A 84 16.75 10.68 -0.94
N GLU A 85 17.95 10.49 -0.42
CA GLU A 85 19.19 10.58 -1.20
C GLU A 85 19.76 9.18 -1.38
N ARG A 86 20.17 8.86 -2.60
CA ARG A 86 20.93 7.65 -2.92
C ARG A 86 22.37 8.05 -3.18
N VAL A 87 23.26 7.65 -2.27
CA VAL A 87 24.69 7.90 -2.40
C VAL A 87 25.29 6.75 -3.21
N SER A 88 26.04 7.11 -4.28
CA SER A 88 26.58 6.20 -5.29
C SER A 88 25.55 5.62 -6.27
N GLU A 89 26.00 4.85 -7.25
CA GLU A 89 25.22 4.39 -8.40
C GLU A 89 23.86 3.75 -8.01
N ARG A 90 22.89 3.81 -8.92
CA ARG A 90 21.52 3.24 -8.76
C ARG A 90 21.51 1.71 -8.75
N THR A 91 22.41 1.12 -7.97
CA THR A 91 22.55 -0.32 -7.77
C THR A 91 21.89 -0.75 -6.47
N ASN A 92 21.72 -2.05 -6.28
CA ASN A 92 21.20 -2.62 -5.02
C ASN A 92 22.09 -2.32 -3.81
N ASN A 93 23.33 -1.89 -4.02
CA ASN A 93 24.31 -1.53 -2.99
C ASN A 93 24.36 -0.02 -2.71
N SER A 94 23.55 0.80 -3.42
CA SER A 94 23.51 2.23 -3.13
C SER A 94 22.98 2.48 -1.72
N VAL A 95 23.66 3.35 -0.99
CA VAL A 95 23.25 3.76 0.36
C VAL A 95 22.10 4.77 0.24
N ILE A 96 21.03 4.52 0.97
CA ILE A 96 19.82 5.33 0.99
C ILE A 96 19.73 6.02 2.35
N LYS A 97 19.48 7.31 2.34
CA LYS A 97 19.23 8.12 3.56
C LYS A 97 18.08 9.09 3.35
N LEU A 98 17.45 9.51 4.44
CA LEU A 98 16.40 10.51 4.42
C LEU A 98 16.99 11.90 4.20
N THR A 99 16.31 12.73 3.41
CA THR A 99 16.64 14.16 3.26
C THR A 99 15.85 15.02 4.24
N PRO A 100 16.22 16.30 4.45
CA PRO A 100 15.40 17.25 5.20
C PRO A 100 13.99 17.41 4.63
N GLU A 101 13.86 17.37 3.30
CA GLU A 101 12.58 17.43 2.58
C GLU A 101 11.73 16.19 2.87
N GLY A 102 12.34 15.00 2.87
CA GLY A 102 11.68 13.76 3.26
C GLY A 102 11.20 13.78 4.71
N PHE A 103 11.99 14.35 5.62
CA PHE A 103 11.58 14.53 7.01
C PHE A 103 10.43 15.56 7.15
N SER A 104 10.44 16.61 6.35
CA SER A 104 9.33 17.57 6.27
C SER A 104 8.05 16.90 5.75
N ALA A 105 8.16 16.07 4.71
CA ALA A 105 7.05 15.30 4.18
C ALA A 105 6.46 14.31 5.22
N TYR A 106 7.31 13.72 6.05
CA TYR A 106 6.85 12.91 7.19
C TYR A 106 6.05 13.73 8.20
N LYS A 107 6.57 14.90 8.61
CA LYS A 107 5.90 15.79 9.57
C LYS A 107 4.54 16.28 9.06
N SER A 108 4.44 16.60 7.77
CA SER A 108 3.20 17.05 7.16
C SER A 108 2.20 15.91 6.91
N GLN A 109 2.61 14.65 7.10
CA GLN A 109 1.82 13.45 6.86
C GLN A 109 1.22 13.34 5.44
N ASN A 110 1.77 14.08 4.47
CA ASN A 110 1.22 14.14 3.12
C ASN A 110 1.17 12.75 2.45
N LEU A 111 2.25 11.99 2.49
CA LEU A 111 2.30 10.66 1.88
C LEU A 111 1.45 9.65 2.64
N GLN A 112 1.40 9.75 3.97
CA GLN A 112 0.57 8.91 4.82
C GLN A 112 -0.92 9.16 4.54
N SER A 113 -1.31 10.43 4.40
CA SER A 113 -2.70 10.78 4.07
C SER A 113 -3.10 10.33 2.67
N ILE A 114 -2.22 10.45 1.68
CA ILE A 114 -2.46 9.93 0.33
C ILE A 114 -2.62 8.40 0.37
N ALA A 115 -1.72 7.69 1.03
CA ALA A 115 -1.79 6.23 1.17
C ALA A 115 -3.09 5.80 1.88
N ALA A 116 -3.45 6.47 2.99
CA ALA A 116 -4.68 6.19 3.72
C ALA A 116 -5.94 6.45 2.87
N ASN A 117 -5.99 7.57 2.15
CA ASN A 117 -7.10 7.91 1.27
C ASN A 117 -7.25 6.91 0.11
N LEU A 118 -6.16 6.46 -0.48
CA LEU A 118 -6.18 5.43 -1.52
C LEU A 118 -6.71 4.11 -1.00
N MET A 119 -6.28 3.68 0.20
CA MET A 119 -6.78 2.47 0.84
C MET A 119 -8.26 2.57 1.20
N ALA A 120 -8.71 3.70 1.74
CA ALA A 120 -10.12 3.94 2.05
C ALA A 120 -10.99 3.96 0.78
N ALA A 121 -10.54 4.61 -0.28
CA ALA A 121 -11.24 4.62 -1.57
C ALA A 121 -11.37 3.22 -2.18
N ARG A 122 -10.34 2.40 -2.02
CA ARG A 122 -10.36 1.00 -2.45
C ARG A 122 -11.38 0.17 -1.69
N GLU A 123 -11.37 0.26 -0.35
CA GLU A 123 -12.32 -0.46 0.48
C GLU A 123 -13.76 -0.04 0.17
N SER A 124 -14.00 1.25 -0.03
CA SER A 124 -15.30 1.77 -0.46
C SER A 124 -15.75 1.19 -1.81
N ARG A 125 -14.87 1.09 -2.80
CA ARG A 125 -15.18 0.44 -4.10
C ARG A 125 -15.52 -1.03 -3.93
N ARG A 126 -14.78 -1.74 -3.08
CA ARG A 126 -15.05 -3.16 -2.78
C ARG A 126 -16.42 -3.34 -2.15
N GLN A 127 -16.76 -2.52 -1.16
CA GLN A 127 -18.07 -2.56 -0.50
C GLN A 127 -19.19 -2.21 -1.48
N SER A 128 -19.00 -1.22 -2.35
CA SER A 128 -19.97 -0.86 -3.39
C SER A 128 -20.22 -2.02 -4.36
N ASN A 129 -19.17 -2.71 -4.80
CA ASN A 129 -19.33 -3.86 -5.67
C ASN A 129 -20.10 -5.00 -5.00
N ILE A 130 -19.86 -5.28 -3.73
CA ILE A 130 -20.60 -6.29 -2.96
C ILE A 130 -22.08 -5.89 -2.86
N ALA A 131 -22.36 -4.63 -2.57
CA ALA A 131 -23.74 -4.11 -2.49
C ALA A 131 -24.50 -4.25 -3.83
N ILE A 132 -23.83 -3.98 -4.95
CA ILE A 132 -24.40 -4.16 -6.29
C ILE A 132 -24.74 -5.64 -6.54
N TRP A 133 -23.85 -6.58 -6.20
CA TRP A 133 -24.10 -8.00 -6.35
C TRP A 133 -25.28 -8.47 -5.48
N ILE A 134 -25.38 -8.01 -4.25
CA ILE A 134 -26.53 -8.31 -3.37
C ILE A 134 -27.82 -7.79 -3.98
N ALA A 135 -27.81 -6.57 -4.52
CA ALA A 135 -28.97 -5.98 -5.16
C ALA A 135 -29.42 -6.79 -6.40
N VAL A 136 -28.46 -7.19 -7.25
CA VAL A 136 -28.74 -8.02 -8.43
C VAL A 136 -29.35 -9.37 -8.04
N ILE A 137 -28.76 -10.05 -7.05
CA ILE A 137 -29.29 -11.33 -6.54
C ILE A 137 -30.72 -11.14 -5.99
N SER A 138 -30.96 -10.07 -5.22
CA SER A 138 -32.28 -9.79 -4.66
C SER A 138 -33.35 -9.57 -5.76
N ILE A 139 -32.99 -8.86 -6.83
CA ILE A 139 -33.89 -8.65 -7.98
C ILE A 139 -34.22 -10.00 -8.65
N VAL A 140 -33.23 -10.83 -8.89
CA VAL A 140 -33.40 -12.15 -9.53
C VAL A 140 -34.30 -13.05 -8.67
N VAL A 141 -34.06 -13.10 -7.37
CA VAL A 141 -34.87 -13.90 -6.43
C VAL A 141 -36.31 -13.40 -6.42
N THR A 142 -36.52 -12.09 -6.35
CA THR A 142 -37.85 -11.49 -6.38
C THR A 142 -38.61 -11.80 -7.68
N ALA A 143 -37.92 -11.75 -8.83
CA ALA A 143 -38.48 -12.09 -10.13
C ALA A 143 -38.91 -13.56 -10.19
N ILE A 144 -38.09 -14.48 -9.68
CA ILE A 144 -38.44 -15.91 -9.62
C ILE A 144 -39.68 -16.15 -8.76
N PHE A 145 -39.73 -15.57 -7.57
CA PHE A 145 -40.91 -15.73 -6.69
C PHE A 145 -42.16 -15.11 -7.29
N SER A 146 -42.05 -14.00 -8.00
CA SER A 146 -43.20 -13.37 -8.71
C SER A 146 -43.73 -14.28 -9.81
N ILE A 147 -42.87 -14.92 -10.59
CA ILE A 147 -43.25 -15.85 -11.64
C ILE A 147 -43.95 -17.10 -11.04
N LEU A 148 -43.33 -17.68 -9.99
CA LEU A 148 -43.90 -18.83 -9.29
C LEU A 148 -45.29 -18.53 -8.68
N GLY A 149 -45.41 -17.37 -8.02
CA GLY A 149 -46.67 -16.93 -7.45
C GLY A 149 -47.79 -16.74 -8.52
N PHE A 150 -47.40 -16.25 -9.71
CA PHE A 150 -48.34 -16.10 -10.82
C PHE A 150 -48.76 -17.46 -11.39
N CYS A 151 -47.84 -18.45 -11.47
CA CYS A 151 -48.19 -19.80 -11.95
C CYS A 151 -49.09 -20.55 -10.99
N ILE A 152 -48.92 -20.38 -9.67
CA ILE A 152 -49.77 -21.07 -8.66
C ILE A 152 -51.16 -20.50 -8.61
N ASN A 153 -51.32 -19.21 -8.85
CA ASN A 153 -52.65 -18.51 -8.77
C ASN A 153 -53.53 -18.70 -10.04
N LYS A 154 -53.01 -19.35 -11.09
CA LYS A 154 -53.73 -19.66 -12.33
C LYS A 154 -54.16 -21.13 -12.44
N GLY A 155 -53.82 -22.00 -11.52
CA GLY A 155 -54.25 -23.38 -11.40
C GLY A 155 -55.36 -23.51 -10.39
#